data_ff567be39649513efb618bb4cafe5c98
#
_entry.id   ff567be39649513efb618bb4cafe5c98
#
_cell.length_a   1.000
_cell.length_b   1.000
_cell.length_c   1.000
_cell.angle_alpha   90.00
_cell.angle_beta   90.00
_cell.angle_gamma   90.00
#
_symmetry.space_group_name_H-M   'P 1'
#
loop_
_entity.id
_entity.type
_entity.pdbx_description
1 polymer ?
#
loop_
_entity_poly.entity_id
_entity_poly.type
_entity_poly.pdbx_seq_one_letter_code
_entity_poly.pdbx_strand_id
1 'polypeptide(L)'
;QVSNLDYNSYVGAIAVGRVKRGKIKPNQQVTVIKADGRQQKAKIGLVYGYMGLQRHEVTEASAGDIIAITGIEAPNVSDVICHPENVEPMPKLAVDEPTVSMTFQVNASPFAGKEGKYLTSRQIKDRLERELIANVALRVEEGSDPEKFKVSGRGELHLSVLIENMRREGFELAVSRPEVIFREIDGEVCEPYEQVTIDIEDQHQGAIMETLGERRGDMKNMVPDGKGRVRLDYIMPSRGLIGFQTDFMTMTSGTGLLYHVFDHYGPAHSTGIAGRQNGVMISNGQGKALGYALFNLQERGRLFSSHGDEVYEGQIVGIHSRSNDLVVNPLKGKQLTNVRASGKDDAIALVPPIPVTLEMALEFIEDDELVEITPKSVRIRKKFLKEHERKRSSRS
;
A
#
# COMPACT_ATOMS: atom_id res chain seq x y z
N GLN A 1 2.43 2.67 -30.45
CA GLN A 1 3.25 2.39 -29.26
C GLN A 1 2.38 1.89 -28.14
N VAL A 2 2.81 0.83 -27.46
CA VAL A 2 2.14 0.25 -26.31
C VAL A 2 2.38 1.16 -25.09
N SER A 3 1.31 1.67 -24.51
CA SER A 3 1.36 2.56 -23.33
C SER A 3 0.87 1.88 -22.06
N ASN A 4 0.06 0.84 -22.18
CA ASN A 4 -0.48 0.07 -21.06
C ASN A 4 -0.66 -1.39 -21.44
N LEU A 5 -0.75 -2.25 -20.45
CA LEU A 5 -1.01 -3.69 -20.60
C LEU A 5 -2.26 -4.05 -19.79
N ASP A 6 -2.97 -5.07 -20.28
CA ASP A 6 -4.09 -5.68 -19.59
C ASP A 6 -4.02 -7.21 -19.78
N TYR A 7 -4.77 -7.94 -19.02
CA TYR A 7 -4.81 -9.40 -19.09
C TYR A 7 -6.22 -9.93 -19.03
N ASN A 8 -6.52 -10.88 -19.87
CA ASN A 8 -7.76 -11.63 -19.83
C ASN A 8 -7.46 -13.13 -19.92
N SER A 9 -8.05 -13.94 -19.08
CA SER A 9 -7.80 -15.40 -19.03
C SER A 9 -8.12 -16.14 -20.34
N TYR A 10 -8.95 -15.59 -21.20
CA TYR A 10 -9.35 -16.21 -22.49
C TYR A 10 -8.43 -15.82 -23.64
N VAL A 11 -7.99 -14.57 -23.69
CA VAL A 11 -7.20 -14.03 -24.82
C VAL A 11 -5.74 -13.74 -24.46
N GLY A 12 -5.38 -13.91 -23.19
CA GLY A 12 -4.03 -13.67 -22.70
C GLY A 12 -3.71 -12.19 -22.49
N ALA A 13 -2.45 -11.82 -22.71
CA ALA A 13 -1.98 -10.45 -22.59
C ALA A 13 -2.56 -9.56 -23.70
N ILE A 14 -2.97 -8.37 -23.32
CA ILE A 14 -3.60 -7.37 -24.19
C ILE A 14 -2.74 -6.11 -24.15
N ALA A 15 -2.26 -5.69 -25.30
CA ALA A 15 -1.48 -4.45 -25.43
C ALA A 15 -2.42 -3.28 -25.76
N VAL A 16 -2.34 -2.21 -24.96
CA VAL A 16 -3.14 -1.00 -25.15
C VAL A 16 -2.23 0.14 -25.60
N GLY A 17 -2.67 0.87 -26.62
CA GLY A 17 -1.90 2.00 -27.12
C GLY A 17 -2.68 2.85 -28.10
N ARG A 18 -2.08 3.99 -28.50
CA ARG A 18 -2.65 4.88 -29.50
C ARG A 18 -2.05 4.59 -30.88
N VAL A 19 -2.90 4.49 -31.88
CA VAL A 19 -2.47 4.46 -33.29
C VAL A 19 -1.93 5.83 -33.65
N LYS A 20 -0.64 5.93 -33.94
CA LYS A 20 0.01 7.20 -34.30
C LYS A 20 -0.11 7.50 -35.78
N ARG A 21 0.04 6.49 -36.63
CA ARG A 21 -0.03 6.60 -38.09
C ARG A 21 -0.66 5.35 -38.71
N GLY A 22 -1.31 5.51 -39.85
CA GLY A 22 -1.88 4.42 -40.64
C GLY A 22 -3.11 3.80 -40.00
N LYS A 23 -3.28 2.52 -40.26
CA LYS A 23 -4.43 1.72 -39.88
C LYS A 23 -3.99 0.36 -39.38
N ILE A 24 -4.77 -0.25 -38.48
CA ILE A 24 -4.56 -1.59 -37.99
C ILE A 24 -5.84 -2.42 -38.09
N LYS A 25 -5.71 -3.69 -38.45
CA LYS A 25 -6.82 -4.65 -38.63
C LYS A 25 -6.54 -5.95 -37.88
N PRO A 26 -7.58 -6.70 -37.51
CA PRO A 26 -7.43 -8.08 -37.05
C PRO A 26 -6.73 -8.95 -38.10
N ASN A 27 -5.96 -9.94 -37.68
CA ASN A 27 -5.20 -10.88 -38.50
C ASN A 27 -4.07 -10.27 -39.37
N GLN A 28 -3.75 -8.98 -39.17
CA GLN A 28 -2.68 -8.30 -39.88
C GLN A 28 -1.30 -8.77 -39.39
N GLN A 29 -0.36 -8.97 -40.32
CA GLN A 29 1.06 -9.20 -40.00
C GLN A 29 1.68 -7.84 -39.60
N VAL A 30 2.48 -7.88 -38.54
CA VAL A 30 3.15 -6.69 -38.01
C VAL A 30 4.57 -7.01 -37.56
N THR A 31 5.40 -6.00 -37.46
CA THR A 31 6.70 -6.07 -36.79
C THR A 31 6.60 -5.33 -35.48
N VAL A 32 6.96 -6.00 -34.38
CA VAL A 32 7.02 -5.42 -33.04
C VAL A 32 8.46 -5.08 -32.70
N ILE A 33 8.74 -3.81 -32.44
CA ILE A 33 10.03 -3.36 -31.92
C ILE A 33 9.92 -3.38 -30.39
N LYS A 34 10.70 -4.24 -29.76
CA LYS A 34 10.78 -4.36 -28.31
C LYS A 34 11.49 -3.16 -27.67
N ALA A 35 11.27 -2.91 -26.40
CA ALA A 35 11.93 -1.83 -25.66
C ALA A 35 13.48 -1.91 -25.67
N ASP A 36 14.06 -3.10 -25.87
CA ASP A 36 15.50 -3.33 -26.04
C ASP A 36 16.01 -3.16 -27.49
N GLY A 37 15.11 -2.83 -28.42
CA GLY A 37 15.41 -2.62 -29.83
C GLY A 37 15.32 -3.89 -30.69
N ARG A 38 15.08 -5.07 -30.12
CA ARG A 38 14.87 -6.31 -30.90
C ARG A 38 13.58 -6.22 -31.72
N GLN A 39 13.60 -6.77 -32.91
CA GLN A 39 12.41 -6.85 -33.79
C GLN A 39 11.85 -8.27 -33.78
N GLN A 40 10.55 -8.34 -33.62
CA GLN A 40 9.80 -9.60 -33.62
C GLN A 40 8.63 -9.50 -34.60
N LYS A 41 8.49 -10.51 -35.47
CA LYS A 41 7.29 -10.65 -36.33
C LYS A 41 6.13 -11.17 -35.48
N ALA A 42 4.97 -10.56 -35.62
CA ALA A 42 3.77 -11.00 -34.94
C ALA A 42 2.54 -10.88 -35.85
N LYS A 43 1.46 -11.53 -35.46
CA LYS A 43 0.16 -11.42 -36.09
C LYS A 43 -0.85 -10.88 -35.08
N ILE A 44 -1.52 -9.81 -35.44
CA ILE A 44 -2.60 -9.24 -34.62
C ILE A 44 -3.72 -10.28 -34.53
N GLY A 45 -4.19 -10.53 -33.30
CA GLY A 45 -5.41 -11.31 -33.07
C GLY A 45 -6.65 -10.45 -33.25
N LEU A 46 -7.23 -10.03 -32.15
CA LEU A 46 -8.38 -9.12 -32.11
C LEU A 46 -7.93 -7.68 -31.91
N VAL A 47 -8.72 -6.77 -32.44
CA VAL A 47 -8.57 -5.33 -32.24
C VAL A 47 -9.84 -4.82 -31.56
N TYR A 48 -9.65 -4.15 -30.43
CA TYR A 48 -10.74 -3.52 -29.68
C TYR A 48 -10.59 -2.01 -29.68
N GLY A 49 -11.70 -1.33 -29.97
CA GLY A 49 -11.85 0.10 -29.72
C GLY A 49 -12.50 0.35 -28.34
N TYR A 50 -12.50 1.61 -27.91
CA TYR A 50 -13.15 2.03 -26.68
C TYR A 50 -14.35 2.94 -26.98
N MET A 51 -15.47 2.67 -26.30
CA MET A 51 -16.62 3.55 -26.24
C MET A 51 -16.91 3.84 -24.76
N GLY A 52 -16.49 5.01 -24.29
CA GLY A 52 -16.41 5.29 -22.86
C GLY A 52 -15.44 4.32 -22.17
N LEU A 53 -15.91 3.57 -21.19
CA LEU A 53 -15.11 2.57 -20.44
C LEU A 53 -15.22 1.15 -21.03
N GLN A 54 -16.10 0.92 -22.00
CA GLN A 54 -16.33 -0.40 -22.58
C GLN A 54 -15.48 -0.63 -23.81
N ARG A 55 -14.92 -1.85 -23.91
CA ARG A 55 -14.23 -2.34 -25.11
C ARG A 55 -15.22 -3.06 -26.03
N HIS A 56 -15.09 -2.83 -27.31
CA HIS A 56 -15.83 -3.53 -28.36
C HIS A 56 -14.89 -3.89 -29.52
N GLU A 57 -15.13 -5.03 -30.15
CA GLU A 57 -14.34 -5.45 -31.31
C GLU A 57 -14.58 -4.51 -32.50
N VAL A 58 -13.49 -4.16 -33.17
CA VAL A 58 -13.51 -3.36 -34.38
C VAL A 58 -12.81 -4.07 -35.52
N THR A 59 -13.29 -3.86 -36.74
CA THR A 59 -12.72 -4.42 -37.96
C THR A 59 -11.51 -3.64 -38.46
N GLU A 60 -11.39 -2.38 -38.09
CA GLU A 60 -10.27 -1.49 -38.41
C GLU A 60 -10.21 -0.37 -37.37
N ALA A 61 -8.99 0.08 -37.06
CA ALA A 61 -8.74 1.29 -36.30
C ALA A 61 -7.73 2.17 -37.04
N SER A 62 -7.86 3.48 -36.88
CA SER A 62 -7.10 4.50 -37.63
C SER A 62 -6.24 5.35 -36.74
N ALA A 63 -5.35 6.13 -37.35
CA ALA A 63 -4.52 7.10 -36.64
C ALA A 63 -5.38 8.03 -35.75
N GLY A 64 -5.01 8.16 -34.48
CA GLY A 64 -5.72 8.89 -33.43
C GLY A 64 -6.47 7.98 -32.45
N ASP A 65 -6.90 6.79 -32.87
CA ASP A 65 -7.66 5.88 -32.03
C ASP A 65 -6.81 5.28 -30.91
N ILE A 66 -7.42 5.10 -29.74
CA ILE A 66 -6.89 4.28 -28.65
C ILE A 66 -7.48 2.90 -28.80
N ILE A 67 -6.62 1.90 -28.85
CA ILE A 67 -6.99 0.50 -29.12
C ILE A 67 -6.37 -0.45 -28.11
N ALA A 68 -7.00 -1.60 -27.96
CA ALA A 68 -6.43 -2.76 -27.30
C ALA A 68 -6.30 -3.90 -28.32
N ILE A 69 -5.15 -4.58 -28.34
CA ILE A 69 -4.87 -5.64 -29.30
C ILE A 69 -4.37 -6.90 -28.60
N THR A 70 -4.67 -8.04 -29.21
CA THR A 70 -4.18 -9.35 -28.80
C THR A 70 -3.28 -9.96 -29.87
N GLY A 71 -2.66 -11.10 -29.59
CA GLY A 71 -1.84 -11.85 -30.55
C GLY A 71 -0.35 -11.46 -30.53
N ILE A 72 0.07 -10.58 -29.66
CA ILE A 72 1.48 -10.25 -29.45
C ILE A 72 1.99 -11.09 -28.28
N GLU A 73 3.08 -11.82 -28.51
CA GLU A 73 3.73 -12.62 -27.47
C GLU A 73 4.52 -11.71 -26.53
N ALA A 74 4.27 -11.87 -25.22
CA ALA A 74 4.90 -11.10 -24.14
C ALA A 74 5.03 -9.58 -24.45
N PRO A 75 3.90 -8.87 -24.68
CA PRO A 75 3.95 -7.44 -24.94
C PRO A 75 4.48 -6.69 -23.72
N ASN A 76 5.21 -5.61 -23.95
CA ASN A 76 5.72 -4.71 -22.91
C ASN A 76 5.32 -3.26 -23.20
N VAL A 77 5.28 -2.45 -22.17
CA VAL A 77 5.18 -1.00 -22.34
C VAL A 77 6.40 -0.51 -23.10
N SER A 78 6.20 0.47 -23.96
CA SER A 78 7.15 1.00 -24.95
C SER A 78 7.33 0.16 -26.21
N ASP A 79 6.84 -1.08 -26.31
CA ASP A 79 6.85 -1.81 -27.57
C ASP A 79 6.17 -0.97 -28.68
N VAL A 80 6.74 -0.99 -29.87
CA VAL A 80 6.18 -0.29 -31.03
C VAL A 80 5.72 -1.30 -32.06
N ILE A 81 4.47 -1.19 -32.47
CA ILE A 81 3.85 -2.07 -33.47
C ILE A 81 3.83 -1.34 -34.80
N CYS A 82 4.54 -1.91 -35.79
CA CYS A 82 4.76 -1.29 -37.09
C CYS A 82 4.26 -2.18 -38.23
N HIS A 83 3.99 -1.55 -39.37
CA HIS A 83 3.83 -2.28 -40.62
C HIS A 83 5.15 -2.97 -40.98
N PRO A 84 5.15 -4.21 -41.48
CA PRO A 84 6.38 -4.94 -41.77
C PRO A 84 7.36 -4.26 -42.74
N GLU A 85 6.84 -3.47 -43.67
CA GLU A 85 7.62 -2.72 -44.67
C GLU A 85 8.05 -1.34 -44.20
N ASN A 86 7.49 -0.85 -43.07
CA ASN A 86 7.80 0.47 -42.57
C ASN A 86 7.98 0.43 -41.05
N VAL A 87 9.18 0.02 -40.64
CA VAL A 87 9.55 -0.20 -39.24
C VAL A 87 10.21 1.06 -38.71
N GLU A 88 9.47 1.82 -37.89
CA GLU A 88 9.95 3.06 -37.29
C GLU A 88 10.00 2.94 -35.75
N PRO A 89 11.17 3.05 -35.13
CA PRO A 89 11.29 3.09 -33.70
C PRO A 89 10.70 4.40 -33.13
N MET A 90 10.14 4.32 -31.93
CA MET A 90 9.67 5.49 -31.18
C MET A 90 10.47 5.64 -29.90
N PRO A 91 10.55 6.87 -29.34
CA PRO A 91 11.18 7.08 -28.04
C PRO A 91 10.56 6.17 -26.97
N LYS A 92 11.37 5.63 -26.10
CA LYS A 92 10.90 4.81 -24.99
C LYS A 92 10.04 5.65 -24.04
N LEU A 93 8.95 5.05 -23.57
CA LEU A 93 8.18 5.61 -22.48
C LEU A 93 8.94 5.36 -21.19
N ALA A 94 9.14 6.41 -20.40
CA ALA A 94 9.68 6.26 -19.06
C ALA A 94 8.62 5.57 -18.20
N VAL A 95 9.03 4.49 -17.53
CA VAL A 95 8.25 3.85 -16.48
C VAL A 95 9.00 4.09 -15.18
N ASP A 96 8.32 4.73 -14.23
CA ASP A 96 8.93 5.00 -12.92
C ASP A 96 9.30 3.68 -12.25
N GLU A 97 10.52 3.63 -11.76
CA GLU A 97 10.99 2.47 -11.03
C GLU A 97 10.40 2.42 -9.61
N PRO A 98 10.27 1.22 -9.02
CA PRO A 98 9.82 1.08 -7.66
C PRO A 98 10.69 1.86 -6.66
N THR A 99 10.05 2.56 -5.74
CA THR A 99 10.69 3.33 -4.66
C THR A 99 10.39 2.79 -3.27
N VAL A 100 9.32 2.02 -3.13
CA VAL A 100 8.84 1.44 -1.86
C VAL A 100 8.65 -0.06 -2.02
N SER A 101 8.98 -0.82 -1.00
CA SER A 101 8.76 -2.26 -0.92
C SER A 101 8.04 -2.67 0.36
N MET A 102 7.29 -3.77 0.29
CA MET A 102 6.63 -4.40 1.42
C MET A 102 6.80 -5.92 1.32
N THR A 103 6.80 -6.60 2.45
CA THR A 103 6.72 -8.07 2.47
C THR A 103 5.26 -8.50 2.53
N PHE A 104 4.82 -9.27 1.52
CA PHE A 104 3.54 -9.98 1.52
C PHE A 104 3.80 -11.40 1.97
N GLN A 105 3.05 -11.91 2.92
CA GLN A 105 3.25 -13.26 3.46
C GLN A 105 1.94 -13.95 3.78
N VAL A 106 2.02 -15.28 3.90
CA VAL A 106 0.90 -16.10 4.36
C VAL A 106 0.46 -15.62 5.75
N ASN A 107 -0.85 -15.51 5.97
CA ASN A 107 -1.38 -15.18 7.28
C ASN A 107 -1.28 -16.39 8.22
N ALA A 108 -0.48 -16.27 9.27
CA ALA A 108 -0.27 -17.28 10.31
C ALA A 108 -0.98 -16.93 11.63
N SER A 109 -2.02 -16.09 11.60
CA SER A 109 -2.78 -15.75 12.81
C SER A 109 -3.68 -16.90 13.26
N PRO A 110 -4.15 -16.90 14.52
CA PRO A 110 -5.13 -17.88 15.00
C PRO A 110 -6.49 -17.82 14.27
N PHE A 111 -6.72 -16.77 13.49
CA PHE A 111 -7.93 -16.60 12.68
C PHE A 111 -7.73 -16.90 11.20
N ALA A 112 -6.54 -17.37 10.81
CA ALA A 112 -6.25 -17.74 9.43
C ALA A 112 -7.28 -18.75 8.91
N GLY A 113 -7.81 -18.49 7.71
CA GLY A 113 -8.78 -19.35 7.04
C GLY A 113 -10.24 -19.20 7.47
N LYS A 114 -10.54 -18.32 8.44
CA LYS A 114 -11.93 -18.09 8.84
C LYS A 114 -12.72 -17.20 7.87
N GLU A 115 -12.04 -16.32 7.14
CA GLU A 115 -12.69 -15.28 6.36
C GLU A 115 -12.28 -15.30 4.88
N GLY A 116 -11.03 -15.70 4.56
CA GLY A 116 -10.49 -15.74 3.21
C GLY A 116 -10.70 -17.09 2.51
N LYS A 117 -10.71 -17.05 1.16
CA LYS A 117 -10.78 -18.24 0.29
C LYS A 117 -9.39 -18.68 -0.18
N TYR A 118 -8.48 -17.73 -0.39
CA TYR A 118 -7.15 -17.94 -0.94
C TYR A 118 -6.11 -17.58 0.11
N LEU A 119 -5.42 -18.59 0.64
CA LEU A 119 -4.59 -18.50 1.86
C LEU A 119 -3.16 -18.97 1.64
N THR A 120 -2.92 -19.81 0.62
CA THR A 120 -1.64 -20.49 0.45
C THR A 120 -0.63 -19.60 -0.26
N SER A 121 0.66 -19.82 0.02
CA SER A 121 1.76 -19.10 -0.65
C SER A 121 1.68 -19.25 -2.17
N ARG A 122 1.33 -20.43 -2.68
CA ARG A 122 1.13 -20.66 -4.11
C ARG A 122 0.04 -19.78 -4.70
N GLN A 123 -1.13 -19.67 -4.03
CA GLN A 123 -2.23 -18.83 -4.52
C GLN A 123 -1.84 -17.36 -4.53
N ILE A 124 -1.13 -16.88 -3.49
CA ILE A 124 -0.61 -15.50 -3.41
C ILE A 124 0.39 -15.28 -4.55
N LYS A 125 1.33 -16.21 -4.76
CA LYS A 125 2.32 -16.15 -5.85
C LYS A 125 1.65 -16.06 -7.21
N ASP A 126 0.75 -16.99 -7.53
CA ASP A 126 0.02 -17.04 -8.80
C ASP A 126 -0.77 -15.73 -9.05
N ARG A 127 -1.27 -15.10 -8.00
CA ARG A 127 -1.96 -13.80 -8.11
C ARG A 127 -1.00 -12.65 -8.38
N LEU A 128 0.14 -12.62 -7.69
CA LEU A 128 1.19 -11.62 -7.90
C LEU A 128 1.80 -11.73 -9.30
N GLU A 129 2.07 -12.93 -9.77
CA GLU A 129 2.56 -13.17 -11.14
C GLU A 129 1.57 -12.66 -12.21
N ARG A 130 0.28 -12.85 -12.01
CA ARG A 130 -0.75 -12.29 -12.90
C ARG A 130 -0.76 -10.77 -12.88
N GLU A 131 -0.55 -10.15 -11.71
CA GLU A 131 -0.46 -8.70 -11.60
C GLU A 131 0.73 -8.15 -12.39
N LEU A 132 1.88 -8.83 -12.38
CA LEU A 132 3.08 -8.42 -13.11
C LEU A 132 2.87 -8.32 -14.64
N ILE A 133 1.90 -9.05 -15.19
CA ILE A 133 1.61 -9.00 -16.63
C ILE A 133 1.09 -7.60 -17.04
N ALA A 134 0.22 -7.00 -16.22
CA ALA A 134 -0.40 -5.72 -16.52
C ALA A 134 0.29 -4.54 -15.80
N ASN A 135 0.90 -4.79 -14.65
CA ASN A 135 1.47 -3.76 -13.78
C ASN A 135 2.99 -3.68 -13.93
N VAL A 136 3.45 -2.96 -14.92
CA VAL A 136 4.88 -2.84 -15.28
C VAL A 136 5.76 -2.15 -14.24
N ALA A 137 5.17 -1.41 -13.33
CA ALA A 137 5.87 -0.72 -12.24
C ALA A 137 5.95 -1.56 -10.96
N LEU A 138 5.38 -2.76 -10.96
CA LEU A 138 5.47 -3.69 -9.85
C LEU A 138 6.66 -4.64 -10.05
N ARG A 139 7.35 -4.96 -8.97
CA ARG A 139 8.35 -6.05 -8.92
C ARG A 139 8.01 -6.98 -7.77
N VAL A 140 8.18 -8.26 -7.99
CA VAL A 140 7.97 -9.30 -6.99
C VAL A 140 9.21 -10.17 -6.94
N GLU A 141 9.79 -10.31 -5.76
CA GLU A 141 10.97 -11.12 -5.50
C GLU A 141 10.62 -12.18 -4.45
N GLU A 142 10.99 -13.42 -4.71
CA GLU A 142 10.89 -14.51 -3.74
C GLU A 142 12.09 -14.44 -2.82
N GLY A 143 11.83 -14.48 -1.49
CA GLY A 143 12.88 -14.53 -0.49
C GLY A 143 13.38 -15.97 -0.23
N SER A 144 14.24 -16.10 0.76
CA SER A 144 14.67 -17.43 1.27
C SER A 144 13.52 -18.21 1.93
N ASP A 145 12.47 -17.53 2.35
CA ASP A 145 11.26 -18.10 2.94
C ASP A 145 10.17 -18.17 1.86
N PRO A 146 9.72 -19.38 1.46
CA PRO A 146 8.75 -19.57 0.38
C PRO A 146 7.33 -19.02 0.71
N GLU A 147 7.10 -18.62 1.95
CA GLU A 147 5.84 -18.01 2.39
C GLU A 147 5.87 -16.49 2.33
N LYS A 148 7.00 -15.89 1.91
CA LYS A 148 7.21 -14.44 1.87
C LYS A 148 7.62 -13.96 0.49
N PHE A 149 6.99 -12.87 0.05
CA PHE A 149 7.24 -12.20 -1.21
C PHE A 149 7.59 -10.74 -0.93
N LYS A 150 8.72 -10.27 -1.45
CA LYS A 150 9.04 -8.85 -1.45
C LYS A 150 8.38 -8.21 -2.66
N VAL A 151 7.42 -7.35 -2.39
CA VAL A 151 6.63 -6.65 -3.43
C VAL A 151 7.03 -5.19 -3.42
N SER A 152 7.51 -4.71 -4.57
CA SER A 152 8.02 -3.34 -4.74
C SER A 152 7.18 -2.57 -5.73
N GLY A 153 6.82 -1.33 -5.40
CA GLY A 153 5.97 -0.47 -6.21
C GLY A 153 6.43 1.00 -6.19
N ARG A 154 5.75 1.84 -6.97
CA ARG A 154 6.08 3.28 -7.10
C ARG A 154 5.82 4.09 -5.84
N GLY A 155 5.10 3.55 -4.87
CA GLY A 155 4.77 4.21 -3.63
C GLY A 155 3.78 3.38 -2.80
N GLU A 156 3.47 3.86 -1.61
CA GLU A 156 2.58 3.19 -0.66
C GLU A 156 1.16 3.00 -1.22
N LEU A 157 0.60 4.02 -1.86
CA LEU A 157 -0.73 3.95 -2.48
C LEU A 157 -0.80 2.87 -3.57
N HIS A 158 0.25 2.70 -4.37
CA HIS A 158 0.30 1.66 -5.40
C HIS A 158 0.18 0.26 -4.79
N LEU A 159 0.89 0.01 -3.69
CA LEU A 159 0.86 -1.27 -2.98
C LEU A 159 -0.46 -1.46 -2.20
N SER A 160 -1.02 -0.41 -1.60
CA SER A 160 -2.30 -0.50 -0.88
C SER A 160 -3.47 -0.81 -1.82
N VAL A 161 -3.48 -0.27 -3.05
CA VAL A 161 -4.47 -0.61 -4.07
C VAL A 161 -4.37 -2.08 -4.47
N LEU A 162 -3.16 -2.61 -4.66
CA LEU A 162 -2.96 -4.04 -4.93
C LEU A 162 -3.50 -4.90 -3.79
N ILE A 163 -3.18 -4.57 -2.55
CA ILE A 163 -3.65 -5.28 -1.36
C ILE A 163 -5.18 -5.26 -1.29
N GLU A 164 -5.81 -4.10 -1.51
CA GLU A 164 -7.27 -3.97 -1.49
C GLU A 164 -7.95 -4.77 -2.60
N ASN A 165 -7.37 -4.82 -3.80
CA ASN A 165 -7.86 -5.66 -4.89
C ASN A 165 -7.79 -7.14 -4.52
N MET A 166 -6.66 -7.61 -3.98
CA MET A 166 -6.51 -8.98 -3.49
C MET A 166 -7.53 -9.30 -2.39
N ARG A 167 -7.73 -8.39 -1.44
CA ARG A 167 -8.73 -8.52 -0.39
C ARG A 167 -10.15 -8.74 -0.95
N ARG A 168 -10.55 -7.93 -1.93
CA ARG A 168 -11.87 -8.02 -2.60
C ARG A 168 -12.02 -9.30 -3.42
N GLU A 169 -10.94 -9.82 -3.96
CA GLU A 169 -10.91 -11.11 -4.65
C GLU A 169 -11.05 -12.32 -3.70
N GLY A 170 -10.93 -12.12 -2.40
CA GLY A 170 -11.08 -13.15 -1.38
C GLY A 170 -9.78 -13.70 -0.82
N PHE A 171 -8.66 -13.03 -1.06
CA PHE A 171 -7.36 -13.37 -0.48
C PHE A 171 -7.28 -12.98 0.99
N GLU A 172 -6.50 -13.75 1.72
CA GLU A 172 -6.10 -13.50 3.09
C GLU A 172 -4.57 -13.56 3.17
N LEU A 173 -3.96 -12.50 3.69
CA LEU A 173 -2.50 -12.36 3.77
C LEU A 173 -2.11 -11.47 4.95
N ALA A 174 -0.84 -11.44 5.28
CA ALA A 174 -0.26 -10.47 6.18
C ALA A 174 0.80 -9.65 5.45
N VAL A 175 0.91 -8.37 5.76
CA VAL A 175 1.90 -7.48 5.13
C VAL A 175 2.73 -6.75 6.18
N SER A 176 3.98 -6.46 5.84
CA SER A 176 4.90 -5.68 6.65
C SER A 176 4.69 -4.18 6.46
N ARG A 177 5.36 -3.39 7.30
CA ARG A 177 5.52 -1.95 7.08
C ARG A 177 6.13 -1.65 5.71
N PRO A 178 5.69 -0.57 5.02
CA PRO A 178 6.38 -0.08 3.84
C PRO A 178 7.80 0.37 4.16
N GLU A 179 8.75 0.00 3.31
CA GLU A 179 10.16 0.39 3.41
C GLU A 179 10.62 1.02 2.10
N VAL A 180 11.41 2.08 2.17
CA VAL A 180 11.99 2.68 0.97
C VAL A 180 13.12 1.80 0.41
N ILE A 181 13.29 1.83 -0.90
CA ILE A 181 14.31 1.08 -1.60
C ILE A 181 15.57 1.93 -1.70
N PHE A 182 16.62 1.53 -0.99
CA PHE A 182 17.93 2.15 -1.11
C PHE A 182 18.66 1.65 -2.36
N ARG A 183 19.48 2.50 -2.96
CA ARG A 183 20.33 2.20 -4.12
C ARG A 183 21.73 2.68 -3.89
N GLU A 184 22.70 1.97 -4.45
CA GLU A 184 24.07 2.45 -4.55
C GLU A 184 24.24 3.16 -5.90
N ILE A 185 24.56 4.45 -5.85
CA ILE A 185 24.82 5.30 -7.03
C ILE A 185 26.17 5.95 -6.82
N ASP A 186 27.10 5.71 -7.76
CA ASP A 186 28.48 6.25 -7.71
C ASP A 186 29.24 5.93 -6.39
N GLY A 187 28.91 4.78 -5.77
CA GLY A 187 29.53 4.33 -4.52
C GLY A 187 28.91 4.93 -3.25
N GLU A 188 27.85 5.71 -3.36
CA GLU A 188 27.08 6.23 -2.24
C GLU A 188 25.72 5.55 -2.12
N VAL A 189 25.29 5.29 -0.88
CA VAL A 189 23.94 4.78 -0.61
C VAL A 189 22.96 5.94 -0.74
N CYS A 190 22.03 5.79 -1.68
CA CYS A 190 21.01 6.78 -1.98
C CYS A 190 19.62 6.28 -1.62
N GLU A 191 18.74 7.21 -1.23
CA GLU A 191 17.33 6.99 -0.96
C GLU A 191 16.46 7.84 -1.90
N PRO A 192 15.18 7.44 -2.13
CA PRO A 192 14.29 8.23 -2.96
C PRO A 192 13.84 9.50 -2.24
N TYR A 193 13.82 10.61 -2.98
CA TYR A 193 13.28 11.90 -2.56
C TYR A 193 12.03 12.22 -3.36
N GLU A 194 11.12 12.93 -2.73
CA GLU A 194 9.87 13.37 -3.33
C GLU A 194 9.71 14.88 -3.28
N GLN A 195 9.15 15.42 -4.33
CA GLN A 195 8.61 16.78 -4.32
C GLN A 195 7.24 16.73 -3.65
N VAL A 196 7.07 17.50 -2.59
CA VAL A 196 5.87 17.58 -1.78
C VAL A 196 5.28 18.96 -1.88
N THR A 197 4.00 19.03 -2.24
CA THR A 197 3.22 20.28 -2.27
C THR A 197 2.10 20.19 -1.25
N ILE A 198 2.05 21.15 -0.36
CA ILE A 198 1.08 21.25 0.72
C ILE A 198 0.30 22.55 0.57
N ASP A 199 -1.02 22.47 0.71
CA ASP A 199 -1.91 23.63 0.74
C ASP A 199 -2.74 23.57 2.02
N ILE A 200 -2.53 24.55 2.91
CA ILE A 200 -3.10 24.56 4.29
C ILE A 200 -3.58 25.97 4.65
N GLU A 201 -4.43 26.02 5.67
CA GLU A 201 -4.77 27.29 6.33
C GLU A 201 -3.57 27.83 7.12
N ASP A 202 -3.40 29.15 7.13
CA ASP A 202 -2.26 29.84 7.76
C ASP A 202 -2.05 29.44 9.22
N GLN A 203 -3.15 29.16 9.95
CA GLN A 203 -3.09 28.75 11.37
C GLN A 203 -2.34 27.43 11.60
N HIS A 204 -2.27 26.55 10.60
CA HIS A 204 -1.61 25.24 10.71
C HIS A 204 -0.14 25.29 10.26
N GLN A 205 0.31 26.41 9.68
CA GLN A 205 1.63 26.53 9.05
C GLN A 205 2.77 26.17 10.01
N GLY A 206 2.77 26.72 11.23
CA GLY A 206 3.87 26.51 12.17
C GLY A 206 4.07 25.03 12.54
N ALA A 207 2.98 24.36 12.92
CA ALA A 207 3.03 22.95 13.30
C ALA A 207 3.44 22.03 12.14
N ILE A 208 2.93 22.29 10.93
CA ILE A 208 3.31 21.53 9.73
C ILE A 208 4.79 21.72 9.38
N MET A 209 5.29 22.96 9.41
CA MET A 209 6.71 23.23 9.12
C MET A 209 7.65 22.58 10.14
N GLU A 210 7.30 22.59 11.43
CA GLU A 210 8.05 21.91 12.48
C GLU A 210 8.11 20.39 12.22
N THR A 211 6.96 19.76 12.00
CA THR A 211 6.87 18.32 11.74
C THR A 211 7.63 17.90 10.48
N LEU A 212 7.54 18.68 9.40
CA LEU A 212 8.29 18.40 8.17
C LEU A 212 9.80 18.58 8.37
N GLY A 213 10.24 19.55 9.17
CA GLY A 213 11.63 19.72 9.55
C GLY A 213 12.19 18.51 10.31
N GLU A 214 11.43 17.96 11.28
CA GLU A 214 11.79 16.73 12.00
C GLU A 214 11.88 15.53 11.06
N ARG A 215 11.05 15.51 10.00
CA ARG A 215 11.01 14.47 8.96
C ARG A 215 11.96 14.72 7.78
N ARG A 216 12.93 15.64 7.96
CA ARG A 216 13.98 15.98 6.97
C ARG A 216 13.46 16.66 5.70
N GLY A 217 12.35 17.38 5.79
CA GLY A 217 11.85 18.20 4.69
C GLY A 217 12.72 19.44 4.47
N ASP A 218 13.15 19.66 3.23
CA ASP A 218 13.83 20.87 2.79
C ASP A 218 12.84 21.76 2.06
N MET A 219 12.46 22.88 2.70
CA MET A 219 11.50 23.83 2.14
C MET A 219 12.09 24.59 0.94
N LYS A 220 11.45 24.48 -0.21
CA LYS A 220 11.88 25.14 -1.43
C LYS A 220 11.12 26.44 -1.69
N ASN A 221 9.84 26.49 -1.32
CA ASN A 221 9.00 27.65 -1.60
C ASN A 221 7.87 27.75 -0.60
N MET A 222 7.40 29.00 -0.37
CA MET A 222 6.23 29.30 0.45
C MET A 222 5.46 30.45 -0.21
N VAL A 223 4.22 30.22 -0.55
CA VAL A 223 3.37 31.20 -1.25
C VAL A 223 2.05 31.36 -0.52
N PRO A 224 1.85 32.45 0.24
CA PRO A 224 0.55 32.79 0.79
C PRO A 224 -0.40 33.27 -0.31
N ASP A 225 -1.67 32.88 -0.26
CA ASP A 225 -2.70 33.30 -1.19
C ASP A 225 -3.33 34.68 -0.87
N GLY A 226 -2.98 35.23 0.30
CA GLY A 226 -3.55 36.49 0.83
C GLY A 226 -5.00 36.36 1.29
N LYS A 227 -5.57 35.15 1.37
CA LYS A 227 -6.95 34.86 1.79
C LYS A 227 -7.04 33.87 2.97
N GLY A 228 -5.91 33.62 3.63
CA GLY A 228 -5.83 32.76 4.81
C GLY A 228 -5.35 31.35 4.50
N ARG A 229 -4.80 31.09 3.30
CA ARG A 229 -4.14 29.83 2.95
C ARG A 229 -2.71 30.06 2.49
N VAL A 230 -1.88 29.05 2.70
CA VAL A 230 -0.48 29.05 2.26
C VAL A 230 -0.16 27.74 1.56
N ARG A 231 0.55 27.85 0.44
CA ARG A 231 1.17 26.73 -0.27
C ARG A 231 2.63 26.62 0.13
N LEU A 232 3.03 25.40 0.49
CA LEU A 232 4.38 25.04 0.85
C LEU A 232 4.90 23.98 -0.12
N ASP A 233 6.07 24.19 -0.72
CA ASP A 233 6.73 23.22 -1.57
C ASP A 233 8.02 22.74 -0.90
N TYR A 234 8.17 21.41 -0.77
CA TYR A 234 9.31 20.74 -0.13
C TYR A 234 9.94 19.70 -1.04
N ILE A 235 11.22 19.42 -0.81
CA ILE A 235 11.90 18.19 -1.23
C ILE A 235 12.24 17.42 0.04
N MET A 236 11.85 16.16 0.12
CA MET A 236 12.11 15.36 1.32
C MET A 236 12.26 13.87 0.99
N PRO A 237 12.97 13.10 1.85
CA PRO A 237 13.08 11.66 1.64
C PRO A 237 11.70 10.99 1.72
N SER A 238 11.43 10.04 0.81
CA SER A 238 10.14 9.32 0.78
C SER A 238 9.81 8.63 2.11
N ARG A 239 10.84 8.15 2.85
CA ARG A 239 10.63 7.56 4.19
C ARG A 239 10.08 8.56 5.21
N GLY A 240 10.27 9.87 4.98
CA GLY A 240 9.71 10.94 5.82
C GLY A 240 8.21 11.12 5.63
N LEU A 241 7.67 10.64 4.50
CA LEU A 241 6.23 10.69 4.21
C LEU A 241 5.48 9.48 4.75
N ILE A 242 6.16 8.36 5.01
CA ILE A 242 5.54 7.16 5.58
C ILE A 242 4.94 7.53 6.95
N GLY A 243 3.64 7.29 7.10
CA GLY A 243 2.88 7.63 8.31
C GLY A 243 2.59 9.12 8.51
N PHE A 244 2.93 9.99 7.56
CA PHE A 244 2.67 11.43 7.69
C PHE A 244 1.25 11.84 7.31
N GLN A 245 0.60 11.13 6.41
CA GLN A 245 -0.73 11.48 5.91
C GLN A 245 -1.77 11.58 7.03
N THR A 246 -1.79 10.60 7.95
CA THR A 246 -2.74 10.57 9.07
C THR A 246 -2.45 11.70 10.07
N ASP A 247 -1.18 11.97 10.38
CA ASP A 247 -0.77 13.09 11.23
C ASP A 247 -1.18 14.41 10.58
N PHE A 248 -0.90 14.58 9.30
CA PHE A 248 -1.24 15.77 8.51
C PHE A 248 -2.74 16.07 8.51
N MET A 249 -3.58 15.06 8.28
CA MET A 249 -5.03 15.22 8.32
C MET A 249 -5.52 15.62 9.71
N THR A 250 -4.92 15.08 10.75
CA THR A 250 -5.24 15.45 12.14
C THR A 250 -4.82 16.88 12.45
N MET A 251 -3.60 17.27 12.10
CA MET A 251 -3.03 18.60 12.34
C MET A 251 -3.79 19.70 11.61
N THR A 252 -4.30 19.40 10.42
CA THR A 252 -5.05 20.34 9.57
C THR A 252 -6.55 20.24 9.75
N SER A 253 -7.04 19.46 10.72
CA SER A 253 -8.48 19.19 10.93
C SER A 253 -9.22 18.74 9.66
N GLY A 254 -8.50 18.03 8.76
CA GLY A 254 -9.01 17.53 7.50
C GLY A 254 -9.12 18.54 6.35
N THR A 255 -8.68 19.80 6.54
CA THR A 255 -8.80 20.87 5.53
C THR A 255 -7.55 21.00 4.63
N GLY A 256 -6.44 20.36 5.02
CA GLY A 256 -5.18 20.40 4.28
C GLY A 256 -5.19 19.51 3.05
N LEU A 257 -4.44 19.93 2.03
CA LEU A 257 -4.17 19.13 0.83
C LEU A 257 -2.69 18.80 0.78
N LEU A 258 -2.37 17.54 0.55
CA LEU A 258 -1.01 17.01 0.47
C LEU A 258 -0.85 16.27 -0.86
N TYR A 259 0.10 16.69 -1.67
CA TYR A 259 0.48 16.04 -2.92
C TYR A 259 1.97 15.74 -2.90
N HIS A 260 2.35 14.57 -3.35
CA HIS A 260 3.76 14.22 -3.46
C HIS A 260 4.00 13.36 -4.70
N VAL A 261 5.20 13.50 -5.27
CA VAL A 261 5.63 12.75 -6.45
C VAL A 261 7.14 12.51 -6.35
N PHE A 262 7.57 11.33 -6.82
CA PHE A 262 9.00 11.00 -6.90
C PHE A 262 9.76 12.07 -7.70
N ASP A 263 10.90 12.54 -7.17
CA ASP A 263 11.75 13.53 -7.80
C ASP A 263 13.08 12.90 -8.26
N HIS A 264 13.90 12.42 -7.32
CA HIS A 264 15.22 11.84 -7.62
C HIS A 264 15.68 10.89 -6.51
N TYR A 265 16.79 10.19 -6.76
CA TYR A 265 17.57 9.53 -5.72
C TYR A 265 18.69 10.46 -5.24
N GLY A 266 18.74 10.70 -3.94
CA GLY A 266 19.77 11.52 -3.27
C GLY A 266 20.45 10.76 -2.14
N PRO A 267 21.53 11.31 -1.55
CA PRO A 267 22.27 10.68 -0.46
C PRO A 267 21.37 10.27 0.70
N ALA A 268 21.52 9.04 1.16
CA ALA A 268 20.76 8.54 2.30
C ALA A 268 21.28 9.12 3.61
N HIS A 269 20.36 9.62 4.44
CA HIS A 269 20.73 10.07 5.78
C HIS A 269 20.96 8.87 6.71
N SER A 270 22.07 8.88 7.45
CA SER A 270 22.43 7.81 8.40
C SER A 270 21.50 7.70 9.62
N THR A 271 20.84 8.80 9.97
CA THR A 271 19.90 8.83 11.09
C THR A 271 18.49 8.47 10.63
N GLY A 272 17.86 7.54 11.33
CA GLY A 272 16.46 7.18 11.10
C GLY A 272 15.52 8.38 11.30
N ILE A 273 14.38 8.36 10.62
CA ILE A 273 13.25 9.24 10.96
C ILE A 273 12.56 8.61 12.16
N ALA A 274 12.16 9.43 13.11
CA ALA A 274 11.48 8.96 14.32
C ALA A 274 10.23 8.15 13.94
N GLY A 275 10.13 6.96 14.50
CA GLY A 275 8.95 6.11 14.37
C GLY A 275 7.79 6.64 15.22
N ARG A 276 6.76 5.83 15.39
CA ARG A 276 5.61 6.13 16.23
C ARG A 276 6.07 6.45 17.68
N GLN A 277 5.59 7.56 18.23
CA GLN A 277 5.95 7.99 19.59
C GLN A 277 5.27 7.13 20.67
N ASN A 278 4.09 6.63 20.40
CA ASN A 278 3.27 5.86 21.34
C ASN A 278 3.42 4.37 21.13
N GLY A 279 3.51 3.62 22.23
CA GLY A 279 3.43 2.16 22.20
C GLY A 279 2.02 1.66 21.88
N VAL A 280 1.84 0.34 21.91
CA VAL A 280 0.56 -0.33 21.63
C VAL A 280 0.08 -1.17 22.80
N MET A 281 -1.22 -1.38 22.87
CA MET A 281 -1.85 -2.34 23.77
C MET A 281 -2.01 -3.68 23.06
N ILE A 282 -1.39 -4.72 23.60
CA ILE A 282 -1.29 -6.05 23.01
C ILE A 282 -2.15 -7.02 23.79
N SER A 283 -3.06 -7.72 23.15
CA SER A 283 -3.87 -8.76 23.80
C SER A 283 -2.99 -9.93 24.30
N ASN A 284 -3.23 -10.39 25.53
CA ASN A 284 -2.56 -11.53 26.13
C ASN A 284 -3.30 -12.86 25.94
N GLY A 285 -4.43 -12.87 25.25
CA GLY A 285 -5.24 -14.08 25.10
C GLY A 285 -6.19 -14.03 23.92
N GLN A 286 -6.85 -15.15 23.68
CA GLN A 286 -7.84 -15.32 22.61
C GLN A 286 -9.24 -15.43 23.17
N GLY A 287 -10.19 -14.68 22.59
CA GLY A 287 -11.61 -14.71 22.96
C GLY A 287 -12.34 -13.43 22.56
N LYS A 288 -13.50 -13.20 23.14
CA LYS A 288 -14.29 -12.00 22.89
C LYS A 288 -13.90 -10.88 23.86
N ALA A 289 -13.65 -9.71 23.33
CA ALA A 289 -13.40 -8.50 24.11
C ALA A 289 -14.65 -8.12 24.92
N LEU A 290 -14.49 -7.90 26.21
CA LEU A 290 -15.59 -7.62 27.11
C LEU A 290 -15.62 -6.15 27.52
N GLY A 291 -16.84 -5.56 27.59
CA GLY A 291 -17.05 -4.15 27.90
C GLY A 291 -16.37 -3.71 29.19
N TYR A 292 -16.39 -4.54 30.25
CA TYR A 292 -15.73 -4.24 31.52
C TYR A 292 -14.21 -4.11 31.37
N ALA A 293 -13.57 -4.99 30.60
CA ALA A 293 -12.14 -4.89 30.35
C ALA A 293 -11.81 -3.65 29.51
N LEU A 294 -12.57 -3.42 28.44
CA LEU A 294 -12.36 -2.27 27.54
C LEU A 294 -12.57 -0.93 28.27
N PHE A 295 -13.53 -0.85 29.19
CA PHE A 295 -13.74 0.33 30.01
C PHE A 295 -12.48 0.71 30.84
N ASN A 296 -11.86 -0.28 31.46
CA ASN A 296 -10.61 -0.06 32.20
C ASN A 296 -9.40 0.22 31.28
N LEU A 297 -9.40 -0.32 30.05
CA LEU A 297 -8.31 -0.13 29.11
C LEU A 297 -8.35 1.23 28.40
N GLN A 298 -9.52 1.83 28.22
CA GLN A 298 -9.64 3.18 27.62
C GLN A 298 -8.98 4.29 28.46
N GLU A 299 -8.73 4.08 29.76
CA GLU A 299 -7.95 4.98 30.60
C GLU A 299 -6.45 4.97 30.24
N ARG A 300 -5.99 3.92 29.59
CA ARG A 300 -4.58 3.72 29.22
C ARG A 300 -4.25 4.11 27.78
N GLY A 301 -5.28 4.40 26.99
CA GLY A 301 -5.11 4.81 25.61
C GLY A 301 -6.38 4.62 24.76
N ARG A 302 -6.24 4.72 23.46
CA ARG A 302 -7.34 4.64 22.51
C ARG A 302 -7.46 3.22 21.95
N LEU A 303 -8.67 2.69 21.91
CA LEU A 303 -8.93 1.30 21.50
C LEU A 303 -9.19 1.19 19.99
N PHE A 304 -8.83 0.04 19.43
CA PHE A 304 -9.22 -0.42 18.08
C PHE A 304 -10.37 -1.42 18.13
N SER A 305 -10.57 -2.11 19.26
CA SER A 305 -11.55 -3.17 19.41
C SER A 305 -12.80 -2.70 20.16
N SER A 306 -13.95 -3.19 19.73
CA SER A 306 -15.26 -3.00 20.35
C SER A 306 -15.62 -4.16 21.27
N HIS A 307 -16.66 -3.95 22.10
CA HIS A 307 -17.26 -5.04 22.87
C HIS A 307 -17.81 -6.13 21.94
N GLY A 308 -17.44 -7.37 22.24
CA GLY A 308 -17.87 -8.54 21.46
C GLY A 308 -16.94 -8.93 20.31
N ASP A 309 -15.95 -8.08 19.95
CA ASP A 309 -14.97 -8.41 18.93
C ASP A 309 -14.13 -9.61 19.36
N GLU A 310 -13.88 -10.53 18.44
CA GLU A 310 -12.92 -11.61 18.65
C GLU A 310 -11.51 -11.09 18.52
N VAL A 311 -10.68 -11.37 19.52
CA VAL A 311 -9.25 -11.01 19.57
C VAL A 311 -8.42 -12.24 19.88
N TYR A 312 -7.11 -12.16 19.59
CA TYR A 312 -6.17 -13.24 19.89
C TYR A 312 -4.87 -12.72 20.54
N GLU A 313 -4.08 -13.61 21.13
CA GLU A 313 -2.80 -13.27 21.74
C GLU A 313 -1.85 -12.66 20.69
N GLY A 314 -1.28 -11.49 21.00
CA GLY A 314 -0.39 -10.76 20.09
C GLY A 314 -1.11 -9.80 19.13
N GLN A 315 -2.44 -9.80 19.08
CA GLN A 315 -3.20 -8.77 18.37
C GLN A 315 -3.10 -7.44 19.09
N ILE A 316 -2.92 -6.36 18.33
CA ILE A 316 -2.91 -4.99 18.84
C ILE A 316 -4.37 -4.51 18.93
N VAL A 317 -4.79 -4.20 20.15
CA VAL A 317 -6.17 -3.81 20.47
C VAL A 317 -6.34 -2.32 20.71
N GLY A 318 -5.25 -1.56 20.66
CA GLY A 318 -5.28 -0.11 20.82
C GLY A 318 -3.91 0.55 20.89
N ILE A 319 -3.91 1.88 20.94
CA ILE A 319 -2.73 2.72 21.10
C ILE A 319 -2.54 3.00 22.59
N HIS A 320 -1.34 2.76 23.10
CA HIS A 320 -1.00 3.11 24.47
C HIS A 320 -0.70 4.62 24.59
N SER A 321 -1.08 5.25 25.67
CA SER A 321 -0.81 6.68 25.93
C SER A 321 0.67 6.99 26.23
N ARG A 322 1.48 5.95 26.47
CA ARG A 322 2.93 6.06 26.72
C ARG A 322 3.71 5.44 25.56
N SER A 323 5.01 5.68 25.52
CA SER A 323 5.90 5.21 24.46
C SER A 323 6.18 3.70 24.49
N ASN A 324 5.93 3.01 25.60
CA ASN A 324 6.17 1.57 25.72
C ASN A 324 4.93 0.74 25.37
N ASP A 325 5.15 -0.44 24.82
CA ASP A 325 4.10 -1.42 24.60
C ASP A 325 3.57 -1.97 25.95
N LEU A 326 2.27 -2.24 25.98
CA LEU A 326 1.57 -2.75 27.14
C LEU A 326 0.78 -4.01 26.80
N VAL A 327 1.14 -5.12 27.46
CA VAL A 327 0.34 -6.35 27.36
C VAL A 327 -0.90 -6.22 28.26
N VAL A 328 -2.08 -6.45 27.69
CA VAL A 328 -3.37 -6.23 28.33
C VAL A 328 -4.29 -7.43 28.21
N ASN A 329 -5.27 -7.52 29.09
CA ASN A 329 -6.31 -8.54 29.03
C ASN A 329 -7.67 -7.94 28.67
N PRO A 330 -8.06 -7.95 27.37
CA PRO A 330 -9.34 -7.45 26.92
C PRO A 330 -10.51 -8.40 27.20
N LEU A 331 -10.23 -9.61 27.72
CA LEU A 331 -11.20 -10.69 27.95
C LEU A 331 -11.75 -10.73 29.37
N LYS A 332 -11.24 -9.87 30.29
CA LYS A 332 -11.57 -9.92 31.70
C LYS A 332 -13.02 -9.49 31.94
N GLY A 333 -13.83 -10.40 32.43
CA GLY A 333 -15.19 -10.11 32.88
C GLY A 333 -15.24 -9.46 34.26
N LYS A 334 -16.37 -8.82 34.58
CA LYS A 334 -16.67 -8.31 35.92
C LYS A 334 -16.82 -9.52 36.86
N GLN A 335 -16.01 -9.58 37.90
CA GLN A 335 -16.22 -10.57 38.97
C GLN A 335 -17.39 -10.10 39.82
N LEU A 336 -18.43 -10.90 39.91
CA LEU A 336 -19.57 -10.66 40.81
C LEU A 336 -19.13 -10.90 42.25
N THR A 337 -18.77 -9.83 42.96
CA THR A 337 -18.26 -9.92 44.32
C THR A 337 -19.30 -9.66 45.39
N ASN A 338 -20.54 -9.21 45.06
CA ASN A 338 -21.61 -8.97 46.05
C ASN A 338 -23.01 -9.06 45.49
N VAL A 339 -23.81 -9.95 46.04
CA VAL A 339 -25.22 -10.18 45.70
C VAL A 339 -26.11 -8.94 46.02
N ARG A 340 -25.67 -8.04 46.91
CA ARG A 340 -26.43 -6.84 47.32
C ARG A 340 -26.29 -5.65 46.39
N ALA A 341 -25.37 -5.64 45.43
CA ALA A 341 -25.11 -4.56 44.47
C ALA A 341 -25.68 -4.84 43.06
N SER A 342 -26.41 -5.90 42.85
CA SER A 342 -26.95 -6.31 41.53
C SER A 342 -28.02 -5.34 40.93
N GLY A 343 -28.43 -4.33 41.67
CA GLY A 343 -29.41 -3.33 41.21
C GLY A 343 -28.85 -2.01 40.72
N LYS A 344 -27.54 -1.80 40.78
CA LYS A 344 -26.84 -0.59 40.26
C LYS A 344 -25.72 -1.01 39.33
N ASP A 345 -26.04 -1.58 38.19
CA ASP A 345 -25.12 -1.64 37.06
C ASP A 345 -25.17 -0.27 36.37
N ASP A 346 -24.23 0.61 36.70
CA ASP A 346 -24.01 1.83 35.94
C ASP A 346 -23.69 1.41 34.48
N ALA A 347 -24.37 2.04 33.53
CA ALA A 347 -24.11 1.79 32.12
C ALA A 347 -22.63 2.05 31.81
N ILE A 348 -21.93 1.03 31.30
CA ILE A 348 -20.53 1.15 30.92
C ILE A 348 -20.47 2.03 29.67
N ALA A 349 -19.96 3.26 29.81
CA ALA A 349 -19.74 4.17 28.71
C ALA A 349 -18.39 3.87 28.06
N LEU A 350 -18.41 3.30 26.85
CA LEU A 350 -17.21 3.08 26.05
C LEU A 350 -17.06 4.21 25.04
N VAL A 351 -15.84 4.72 24.93
CA VAL A 351 -15.46 5.62 23.84
C VAL A 351 -15.42 4.80 22.54
N PRO A 352 -16.03 5.28 21.43
CA PRO A 352 -15.97 4.57 20.18
C PRO A 352 -14.52 4.26 19.77
N PRO A 353 -14.22 3.03 19.33
CA PRO A 353 -12.88 2.66 18.90
C PRO A 353 -12.48 3.39 17.62
N ILE A 354 -11.18 3.52 17.42
CA ILE A 354 -10.64 4.00 16.14
C ILE A 354 -10.87 2.91 15.09
N PRO A 355 -11.53 3.21 13.96
CA PRO A 355 -11.67 2.24 12.88
C PRO A 355 -10.31 1.94 12.23
N VAL A 356 -9.95 0.67 12.14
CA VAL A 356 -8.72 0.23 11.47
C VAL A 356 -9.00 0.05 9.98
N THR A 357 -8.64 1.05 9.18
CA THR A 357 -8.63 0.94 7.71
C THR A 357 -7.29 0.39 7.25
N LEU A 358 -7.20 -0.05 5.98
CA LEU A 358 -5.95 -0.55 5.43
C LEU A 358 -4.86 0.54 5.43
N GLU A 359 -5.19 1.73 4.98
CA GLU A 359 -4.29 2.88 4.90
C GLU A 359 -3.76 3.24 6.29
N MET A 360 -4.67 3.42 7.25
CA MET A 360 -4.31 3.70 8.65
C MET A 360 -3.40 2.61 9.23
N ALA A 361 -3.70 1.33 8.96
CA ALA A 361 -2.92 0.23 9.48
C ALA A 361 -1.49 0.20 8.92
N LEU A 362 -1.32 0.42 7.60
CA LEU A 362 -0.02 0.45 6.94
C LEU A 362 0.86 1.59 7.43
N GLU A 363 0.27 2.78 7.65
CA GLU A 363 0.98 3.93 8.20
C GLU A 363 1.34 3.76 9.68
N PHE A 364 0.49 3.04 10.43
CA PHE A 364 0.59 2.93 11.89
C PHE A 364 1.66 1.93 12.34
N ILE A 365 1.85 0.81 11.63
CA ILE A 365 2.68 -0.31 12.10
C ILE A 365 4.18 0.01 12.14
N GLU A 366 4.85 -0.59 13.11
CA GLU A 366 6.30 -0.59 13.26
C GLU A 366 6.93 -1.89 12.70
N ASP A 367 8.27 -1.95 12.70
CA ASP A 367 9.04 -3.04 12.08
C ASP A 367 8.79 -4.41 12.70
N ASP A 368 8.34 -4.47 13.95
CA ASP A 368 7.98 -5.71 14.66
C ASP A 368 6.49 -6.07 14.58
N GLU A 369 5.74 -5.36 13.73
CA GLU A 369 4.30 -5.50 13.54
C GLU A 369 3.94 -5.93 12.12
N LEU A 370 2.73 -6.45 11.96
CA LEU A 370 2.14 -6.83 10.67
C LEU A 370 0.68 -6.39 10.61
N VAL A 371 0.22 -6.12 9.41
CA VAL A 371 -1.22 -5.98 9.13
C VAL A 371 -1.75 -7.30 8.60
N GLU A 372 -2.70 -7.89 9.30
CA GLU A 372 -3.50 -9.03 8.85
C GLU A 372 -4.67 -8.52 8.01
N ILE A 373 -4.76 -8.99 6.78
CA ILE A 373 -5.75 -8.55 5.80
C ILE A 373 -6.61 -9.74 5.39
N THR A 374 -7.91 -9.58 5.55
CA THR A 374 -8.90 -10.57 5.14
C THR A 374 -10.02 -9.88 4.36
N PRO A 375 -10.87 -10.61 3.63
CA PRO A 375 -12.02 -10.02 2.95
C PRO A 375 -12.95 -9.20 3.85
N LYS A 376 -13.01 -9.52 5.15
CA LYS A 376 -13.94 -8.90 6.11
C LYS A 376 -13.27 -7.97 7.11
N SER A 377 -11.98 -8.17 7.39
CA SER A 377 -11.30 -7.52 8.51
C SER A 377 -9.89 -7.05 8.15
N VAL A 378 -9.48 -5.95 8.77
CA VAL A 378 -8.08 -5.50 8.84
C VAL A 378 -7.71 -5.48 10.31
N ARG A 379 -6.66 -6.21 10.70
CA ARG A 379 -6.19 -6.31 12.09
C ARG A 379 -4.69 -6.03 12.14
N ILE A 380 -4.26 -5.38 13.21
CA ILE A 380 -2.84 -5.13 13.45
C ILE A 380 -2.37 -6.14 14.50
N ARG A 381 -1.19 -6.72 14.31
CA ARG A 381 -0.62 -7.69 15.24
C ARG A 381 0.90 -7.61 15.32
N LYS A 382 1.47 -8.12 16.40
CA LYS A 382 2.90 -8.32 16.48
C LYS A 382 3.34 -9.47 15.55
N LYS A 383 4.58 -9.41 15.03
CA LYS A 383 5.20 -10.52 14.28
C LYS A 383 5.24 -11.79 15.12
N PHE A 384 5.71 -11.68 16.35
CA PHE A 384 5.70 -12.76 17.33
C PHE A 384 4.46 -12.62 18.21
N LEU A 385 3.56 -13.59 18.12
CA LEU A 385 2.29 -13.53 18.84
C LEU A 385 2.45 -13.73 20.34
N LYS A 386 3.33 -14.67 20.73
CA LYS A 386 3.55 -15.00 22.14
C LYS A 386 4.49 -14.02 22.85
N GLU A 387 4.15 -13.65 24.06
CA GLU A 387 4.92 -12.67 24.85
C GLU A 387 6.38 -13.10 25.06
N HIS A 388 6.61 -14.40 25.32
CA HIS A 388 7.97 -14.91 25.55
C HIS A 388 8.84 -14.86 24.27
N GLU A 389 8.24 -15.01 23.08
CA GLU A 389 8.95 -14.88 21.80
C GLU A 389 9.36 -13.42 21.56
N ARG A 390 8.45 -12.46 21.83
CA ARG A 390 8.76 -11.03 21.75
C ARG A 390 9.89 -10.63 22.67
N LYS A 391 9.85 -11.10 23.95
CA LYS A 391 10.92 -10.85 24.92
C LYS A 391 12.27 -11.48 24.53
N ARG A 392 12.25 -12.60 23.82
CA ARG A 392 13.47 -13.23 23.30
C ARG A 392 14.05 -12.42 22.13
N SER A 393 13.22 -12.01 21.19
CA SER A 393 13.63 -11.23 20.03
C SER A 393 14.19 -9.84 20.40
N SER A 394 13.69 -9.20 21.46
CA SER A 394 14.19 -7.91 21.92
C SER A 394 15.53 -7.96 22.66
N ARG A 395 16.03 -9.17 22.97
CA ARG A 395 17.33 -9.41 23.66
C ARG A 395 18.43 -9.85 22.71
N SER A 396 18.10 -10.25 21.48
CA SER A 396 19.01 -10.58 20.39
C SER A 396 19.28 -9.38 19.51
#